data_0c7d522669ff1842d93de8f1b5fbb0c7
#
_entry.id   0c7d522669ff1842d93de8f1b5fbb0c7
#
_cell.length_a   1.000
_cell.length_b   1.000
_cell.length_c   1.000
_cell.angle_alpha   90.00
_cell.angle_beta   90.00
_cell.angle_gamma   90.00
#
_symmetry.space_group_name_H-M   'P 1'
#
loop_
_entity.id
_entity.type
_entity.pdbx_description
1 polymer ?
#
loop_
_entity_poly.entity_id
_entity_poly.type
_entity_poly.pdbx_seq_one_letter_code
_entity_poly.pdbx_strand_id
1 'polypeptide(L)'
;DGADEIDGDLNMIKGGGAALLREKIVASASREEIIIVSGAKLVQQLGAFPLPVEVVPFGWQVIFNQLESLRGNPELRLEQGQPLITDQGNYIIDCHFRKIEKAKQLEQQLNMIPGVVENGLFINLCTRMILADGEKIIVKDRNSS
;
A
#
# COMPACT_ATOMS: atom_id res chain seq x y z
N ASP A 1 -5.21 -5.33 12.31
CA ASP A 1 -4.03 -5.06 11.51
C ASP A 1 -3.76 -3.55 11.49
N GLY A 2 -2.61 -3.15 11.00
CA GLY A 2 -2.22 -1.75 10.89
C GLY A 2 -2.21 -1.27 9.44
N ALA A 3 -1.91 0.02 9.25
CA ALA A 3 -1.70 0.63 7.95
C ALA A 3 -0.63 1.71 8.07
N ASP A 4 0.07 1.97 6.98
CA ASP A 4 1.04 3.07 6.92
C ASP A 4 0.34 4.41 6.72
N GLU A 5 -0.73 4.42 5.91
CA GLU A 5 -1.67 5.53 5.75
C GLU A 5 -3.08 4.99 5.57
N ILE A 6 -4.06 5.75 6.04
CA ILE A 6 -5.49 5.47 5.79
C ILE A 6 -6.20 6.82 5.59
N ASP A 7 -7.07 6.89 4.58
CA ASP A 7 -7.83 8.11 4.28
C ASP A 7 -9.26 8.05 4.82
N GLY A 8 -10.03 9.10 4.57
CA GLY A 8 -11.40 9.21 5.04
C GLY A 8 -12.37 8.20 4.43
N ASP A 9 -12.05 7.62 3.29
CA ASP A 9 -12.82 6.55 2.64
C ASP A 9 -12.36 5.17 3.06
N LEU A 10 -11.44 5.08 4.03
CA LEU A 10 -10.82 3.87 4.54
C LEU A 10 -9.99 3.13 3.49
N ASN A 11 -9.52 3.83 2.47
CA ASN A 11 -8.51 3.31 1.57
C ASN A 11 -7.14 3.47 2.20
N MET A 12 -6.23 2.52 1.96
CA MET A 12 -4.99 2.44 2.71
C MET A 12 -3.77 2.32 1.81
N ILE A 13 -2.63 2.75 2.35
CA ILE A 13 -1.32 2.30 1.91
C ILE A 13 -0.78 1.36 2.99
N LYS A 14 -0.39 0.17 2.59
CA LYS A 14 0.23 -0.85 3.43
C LYS A 14 1.50 -1.37 2.75
N GLY A 15 2.30 -2.10 3.49
CA GLY A 15 3.49 -2.75 2.94
C GLY A 15 4.81 -2.15 3.38
N GLY A 16 4.82 -1.22 4.33
CA GLY A 16 6.06 -0.72 4.93
C GLY A 16 6.89 -1.84 5.54
N GLY A 17 6.25 -2.89 6.05
CA GLY A 17 6.89 -4.08 6.60
C GLY A 17 7.20 -5.18 5.59
N ALA A 18 7.03 -4.93 4.29
CA ALA A 18 7.33 -5.86 3.20
C ALA A 18 6.42 -7.10 3.11
N ALA A 19 5.30 -7.15 3.81
CA ALA A 19 4.38 -8.29 3.82
C ALA A 19 3.08 -8.02 3.07
N LEU A 20 3.09 -7.07 2.14
CA LEU A 20 1.86 -6.56 1.51
C LEU A 20 1.08 -7.61 0.73
N LEU A 21 1.75 -8.57 0.09
CA LEU A 21 1.07 -9.61 -0.67
C LEU A 21 0.22 -10.49 0.24
N ARG A 22 0.82 -11.03 1.30
CA ARG A 22 0.10 -11.87 2.27
C ARG A 22 -0.99 -11.07 2.98
N GLU A 23 -0.70 -9.84 3.36
CA GLU A 23 -1.68 -8.96 4.00
C GLU A 23 -2.90 -8.75 3.10
N LYS A 24 -2.68 -8.49 1.80
CA LYS A 24 -3.79 -8.27 0.87
C LYS A 24 -4.59 -9.55 0.59
N ILE A 25 -3.92 -10.69 0.49
CA ILE A 25 -4.61 -11.98 0.34
C ILE A 25 -5.56 -12.21 1.52
N VAL A 26 -5.07 -12.01 2.74
CA VAL A 26 -5.87 -12.19 3.95
C VAL A 26 -7.02 -11.17 3.99
N ALA A 27 -6.73 -9.90 3.71
CA ALA A 27 -7.76 -8.85 3.70
C ALA A 27 -8.87 -9.17 2.69
N SER A 28 -8.50 -9.59 1.48
CA SER A 28 -9.47 -9.89 0.42
C SER A 28 -10.34 -11.10 0.73
N ALA A 29 -9.85 -12.02 1.55
CA ALA A 29 -10.58 -13.23 1.95
C ALA A 29 -11.39 -13.04 3.24
N SER A 30 -11.24 -11.91 3.91
CA SER A 30 -11.86 -11.64 5.20
C SER A 30 -13.23 -10.98 5.03
N ARG A 31 -14.18 -11.33 5.89
CA ARG A 31 -15.48 -10.64 5.95
C ARG A 31 -15.33 -9.25 6.53
N GLU A 32 -14.44 -9.11 7.51
CA GLU A 32 -14.15 -7.84 8.17
C GLU A 32 -12.65 -7.65 8.22
N GLU A 33 -12.20 -6.47 7.82
CA GLU A 33 -10.83 -6.02 7.97
C GLU A 33 -10.84 -4.84 8.91
N ILE A 34 -10.42 -5.08 10.15
CA ILE A 34 -10.40 -4.06 11.20
C ILE A 34 -8.97 -3.52 11.28
N ILE A 35 -8.83 -2.21 11.07
CA ILE A 35 -7.54 -1.53 11.07
C ILE A 35 -7.43 -0.66 12.30
N ILE A 36 -6.36 -0.83 13.06
CA ILE A 36 -6.07 -0.07 14.27
C ILE A 36 -4.85 0.79 13.99
N VAL A 37 -5.02 2.10 14.07
CA VAL A 37 -3.97 3.06 13.73
C VAL A 37 -3.93 4.21 14.75
N SER A 38 -2.77 4.86 14.84
CA SER A 38 -2.64 6.13 15.56
C SER A 38 -3.14 7.28 14.68
N GLY A 39 -3.43 8.42 15.31
CA GLY A 39 -3.92 9.61 14.60
C GLY A 39 -3.01 10.08 13.47
N ALA A 40 -1.69 9.88 13.61
CA ALA A 40 -0.72 10.26 12.59
C ALA A 40 -0.87 9.49 11.28
N LYS A 41 -1.54 8.33 11.29
CA LYS A 41 -1.74 7.50 10.10
C LYS A 41 -2.97 7.89 9.31
N LEU A 42 -3.90 8.65 9.90
CA LEU A 42 -5.08 9.15 9.20
C LEU A 42 -4.67 10.38 8.38
N VAL A 43 -4.90 10.32 7.08
CA VAL A 43 -4.53 11.38 6.13
C VAL A 43 -5.75 11.83 5.34
N GLN A 44 -5.71 13.06 4.84
CA GLN A 44 -6.74 13.54 3.92
C GLN A 44 -6.58 12.94 2.53
N GLN A 45 -5.33 12.68 2.15
CA GLN A 45 -5.01 12.13 0.83
C GLN A 45 -3.81 11.20 0.95
N LEU A 46 -3.93 10.01 0.35
CA LEU A 46 -2.84 9.03 0.30
C LEU A 46 -1.68 9.54 -0.56
N GLY A 47 -0.46 9.07 -0.27
CA GLY A 47 0.70 9.27 -1.12
C GLY A 47 1.90 9.89 -0.44
N ALA A 48 1.78 10.48 0.74
CA ALA A 48 2.93 10.99 1.50
C ALA A 48 3.85 9.85 1.92
N PHE A 49 3.29 8.73 2.32
CA PHE A 49 4.04 7.51 2.55
C PHE A 49 4.38 6.86 1.20
N PRO A 50 5.61 6.35 1.01
CA PRO A 50 5.96 5.67 -0.24
C PRO A 50 5.07 4.46 -0.49
N LEU A 51 4.56 4.35 -1.72
CA LEU A 51 3.71 3.23 -2.12
C LEU A 51 4.58 2.03 -2.50
N PRO A 52 4.54 0.93 -1.77
CA PRO A 52 5.31 -0.26 -2.13
C PRO A 52 4.67 -0.99 -3.31
N VAL A 53 5.52 -1.41 -4.25
CA VAL A 53 5.12 -2.26 -5.39
C VAL A 53 6.01 -3.50 -5.35
N GLU A 54 5.40 -4.66 -5.15
CA GLU A 54 6.13 -5.93 -5.14
C GLU A 54 6.26 -6.44 -6.57
N VAL A 55 7.49 -6.77 -6.97
CA VAL A 55 7.82 -7.11 -8.36
C VAL A 55 8.68 -8.38 -8.41
N VAL A 56 8.55 -9.14 -9.50
CA VAL A 56 9.47 -10.25 -9.73
C VAL A 56 10.88 -9.71 -9.94
N PRO A 57 11.94 -10.40 -9.47
CA PRO A 57 13.31 -9.92 -9.65
C PRO A 57 13.75 -9.86 -11.12
N PHE A 58 13.33 -10.83 -11.94
CA PHE A 58 13.67 -10.84 -13.35
C PHE A 58 13.03 -9.63 -14.05
N GLY A 59 13.88 -8.81 -14.65
CA GLY A 59 13.41 -7.65 -15.42
C GLY A 59 12.87 -6.50 -14.58
N TRP A 60 13.21 -6.43 -13.29
CA TRP A 60 12.68 -5.38 -12.41
C TRP A 60 13.00 -3.97 -12.91
N GLN A 61 14.12 -3.80 -13.65
CA GLN A 61 14.49 -2.49 -14.21
C GLN A 61 13.47 -1.99 -15.24
N VAL A 62 12.87 -2.90 -15.99
CA VAL A 62 11.80 -2.55 -16.96
C VAL A 62 10.59 -2.01 -16.19
N ILE A 63 10.21 -2.69 -15.10
CA ILE A 63 9.11 -2.24 -14.25
C ILE A 63 9.44 -0.88 -13.61
N PHE A 64 10.66 -0.73 -13.12
CA PHE A 64 11.16 0.52 -12.54
C PHE A 64 10.96 1.68 -13.53
N ASN A 65 11.35 1.49 -14.79
CA ASN A 65 11.19 2.53 -15.81
C ASN A 65 9.72 2.86 -16.09
N GLN A 66 8.84 1.86 -16.06
CA GLN A 66 7.40 2.08 -16.23
C GLN A 66 6.81 2.86 -15.05
N LEU A 67 7.29 2.60 -13.83
CA LEU A 67 6.88 3.36 -12.65
C LEU A 67 7.37 4.81 -12.72
N GLU A 68 8.56 5.06 -13.28
CA GLU A 68 9.02 6.42 -13.56
C GLU A 68 8.07 7.13 -14.54
N SER A 69 7.62 6.43 -15.57
CA SER A 69 6.69 6.98 -16.56
C SER A 69 5.35 7.38 -15.94
N LEU A 70 4.95 6.70 -14.86
CA LEU A 70 3.77 7.05 -14.08
C LEU A 70 4.04 8.17 -13.06
N ARG A 71 5.24 8.74 -13.06
CA ARG A 71 5.69 9.78 -12.12
C ARG A 71 5.74 9.29 -10.67
N GLY A 72 6.04 7.99 -10.50
CA GLY A 72 6.11 7.36 -9.18
C GLY A 72 7.40 7.62 -8.43
N ASN A 73 8.40 8.25 -9.04
CA ASN A 73 9.71 8.45 -8.40
C ASN A 73 10.19 7.19 -7.69
N PRO A 74 10.37 6.09 -8.43
CA PRO A 74 10.61 4.78 -7.83
C PRO A 74 12.00 4.68 -7.22
N GLU A 75 12.09 3.86 -6.18
CA GLU A 75 13.33 3.53 -5.50
C GLU A 75 13.30 2.05 -5.11
N LEU A 76 14.31 1.28 -5.50
CA LEU A 76 14.41 -0.12 -5.08
C LEU A 76 14.67 -0.19 -3.58
N ARG A 77 13.84 -0.93 -2.85
CA ARG A 77 14.02 -1.09 -1.40
C ARG A 77 15.21 -1.95 -1.11
N LEU A 78 16.09 -1.44 -0.27
CA LEU A 78 17.32 -2.13 0.13
C LEU A 78 17.26 -2.53 1.60
N GLU A 79 17.96 -3.60 1.92
CA GLU A 79 18.21 -4.04 3.28
C GLU A 79 19.70 -4.37 3.37
N GLN A 80 20.42 -3.66 4.24
CA GLN A 80 21.88 -3.80 4.39
C GLN A 80 22.63 -3.67 3.05
N GLY A 81 22.21 -2.71 2.21
CA GLY A 81 22.87 -2.43 0.94
C GLY A 81 22.53 -3.38 -0.21
N GLN A 82 21.70 -4.38 0.02
CA GLN A 82 21.24 -5.33 -0.98
C GLN A 82 19.72 -5.20 -1.20
N PRO A 83 19.18 -5.62 -2.35
CA PRO A 83 17.74 -5.62 -2.51
C PRO A 83 17.06 -6.43 -1.41
N LEU A 84 16.03 -5.85 -0.80
CA LEU A 84 15.20 -6.57 0.15
C LEU A 84 14.46 -7.68 -0.61
N ILE A 85 14.46 -8.89 -0.07
CA ILE A 85 13.76 -10.05 -0.63
C ILE A 85 12.53 -10.31 0.22
N THR A 86 11.35 -10.31 -0.40
CA THR A 86 10.11 -10.63 0.31
C THR A 86 10.03 -12.12 0.63
N ASP A 87 9.07 -12.50 1.47
CA ASP A 87 8.84 -13.91 1.82
C ASP A 87 8.55 -14.78 0.58
N GLN A 88 8.08 -14.19 -0.51
CA GLN A 88 7.80 -14.87 -1.76
C GLN A 88 8.97 -14.80 -2.75
N GLY A 89 10.11 -14.25 -2.34
CA GLY A 89 11.30 -14.15 -3.19
C GLY A 89 11.28 -12.99 -4.17
N ASN A 90 10.47 -11.97 -3.92
CA ASN A 90 10.33 -10.82 -4.81
C ASN A 90 11.08 -9.60 -4.27
N TYR A 91 11.23 -8.58 -5.13
CA TYR A 91 11.73 -7.26 -4.74
C TYR A 91 10.57 -6.32 -4.44
N ILE A 92 10.88 -5.19 -3.79
CA ILE A 92 9.93 -4.09 -3.60
C ILE A 92 10.53 -2.83 -4.18
N ILE A 93 9.73 -2.12 -4.98
CA ILE A 93 10.04 -0.77 -5.46
C ILE A 93 9.10 0.17 -4.72
N ASP A 94 9.67 1.11 -3.96
CA ASP A 94 8.90 2.13 -3.25
C ASP A 94 8.69 3.33 -4.16
N CYS A 95 7.44 3.70 -4.38
CA CYS A 95 7.07 4.80 -5.26
C CYS A 95 6.66 6.02 -4.46
N HIS A 96 7.32 7.14 -4.71
CA HIS A 96 7.09 8.41 -4.01
C HIS A 96 6.18 9.31 -4.86
N PHE A 97 4.90 8.96 -4.93
CA PHE A 97 3.91 9.77 -5.66
C PHE A 97 3.61 11.09 -4.97
N ARG A 98 3.73 11.13 -3.64
CA ARG A 98 3.43 12.25 -2.74
C ARG A 98 1.94 12.56 -2.62
N LYS A 99 1.21 12.55 -3.71
CA LYS A 99 -0.26 12.68 -3.76
C LYS A 99 -0.82 11.65 -4.72
N ILE A 100 -1.76 10.86 -4.25
CA ILE A 100 -2.47 9.89 -5.08
C ILE A 100 -3.94 10.32 -5.12
N GLU A 101 -4.32 11.03 -6.17
CA GLU A 101 -5.67 11.60 -6.29
C GLU A 101 -6.70 10.56 -6.69
N LYS A 102 -6.30 9.59 -7.53
CA LYS A 102 -7.18 8.54 -8.05
C LYS A 102 -6.60 7.17 -7.69
N ALA A 103 -6.72 6.81 -6.42
CA ALA A 103 -6.08 5.61 -5.89
C ALA A 103 -6.56 4.33 -6.58
N LYS A 104 -7.86 4.20 -6.82
CA LYS A 104 -8.42 3.03 -7.50
C LYS A 104 -7.88 2.89 -8.93
N GLN A 105 -7.80 4.01 -9.66
CA GLN A 105 -7.25 4.02 -11.01
C GLN A 105 -5.78 3.65 -11.02
N LEU A 106 -5.00 4.18 -10.08
CA LEU A 106 -3.58 3.86 -9.96
C LEU A 106 -3.37 2.37 -9.63
N GLU A 107 -4.16 1.83 -8.70
CA GLU A 107 -4.12 0.40 -8.39
C GLU A 107 -4.32 -0.44 -9.65
N GLN A 108 -5.33 -0.11 -10.45
CA GLN A 108 -5.61 -0.83 -11.69
C GLN A 108 -4.45 -0.71 -12.69
N GLN A 109 -3.89 0.48 -12.84
CA GLN A 109 -2.74 0.70 -13.73
C GLN A 109 -1.54 -0.14 -13.30
N LEU A 110 -1.23 -0.17 -12.00
CA LEU A 110 -0.13 -0.97 -11.47
C LEU A 110 -0.34 -2.45 -11.71
N ASN A 111 -1.57 -2.94 -11.53
CA ASN A 111 -1.90 -4.35 -11.70
C ASN A 111 -1.80 -4.79 -13.17
N MET A 112 -1.80 -3.87 -14.12
CA MET A 112 -1.67 -4.18 -15.54
C MET A 112 -0.21 -4.29 -16.02
N ILE A 113 0.75 -3.92 -15.17
CA ILE A 113 2.17 -3.98 -15.55
C ILE A 113 2.68 -5.42 -15.40
N PRO A 114 3.17 -6.04 -16.49
CA PRO A 114 3.76 -7.39 -16.38
C PRO A 114 4.92 -7.40 -15.40
N GLY A 115 4.93 -8.39 -14.50
CA GLY A 115 5.96 -8.53 -13.48
C GLY A 115 5.62 -7.86 -12.15
N VAL A 116 4.60 -7.03 -12.08
CA VAL A 116 4.05 -6.54 -10.81
C VAL A 116 3.25 -7.67 -10.18
N VAL A 117 3.63 -8.04 -8.96
CA VAL A 117 2.97 -9.10 -8.20
C VAL A 117 1.80 -8.52 -7.41
N GLU A 118 2.06 -7.41 -6.72
CA GLU A 118 1.04 -6.74 -5.91
C GLU A 118 1.52 -5.32 -5.59
N ASN A 119 0.62 -4.48 -5.12
CA ASN A 119 0.93 -3.12 -4.69
C ASN A 119 0.30 -2.81 -3.34
N GLY A 120 0.80 -1.76 -2.70
CA GLY A 120 0.39 -1.37 -1.35
C GLY A 120 -0.91 -0.58 -1.26
N LEU A 121 -1.63 -0.37 -2.37
CA LEU A 121 -2.95 0.26 -2.33
C LEU A 121 -4.00 -0.77 -1.97
N PHE A 122 -4.62 -0.60 -0.81
CA PHE A 122 -5.68 -1.48 -0.30
C PHE A 122 -7.00 -0.70 -0.41
N ILE A 123 -7.69 -0.91 -1.54
CA ILE A 123 -8.90 -0.16 -1.91
C ILE A 123 -10.14 -0.99 -1.59
N ASN A 124 -11.08 -0.42 -0.86
CA ASN A 124 -12.36 -1.07 -0.49
C ASN A 124 -12.18 -2.38 0.30
N LEU A 125 -11.10 -2.50 1.05
CA LEU A 125 -10.81 -3.70 1.85
C LEU A 125 -11.07 -3.48 3.34
N CYS A 126 -10.67 -2.32 3.88
CA CYS A 126 -10.92 -1.99 5.28
C CYS A 126 -12.42 -1.80 5.53
N THR A 127 -12.98 -2.52 6.49
CA THR A 127 -14.39 -2.40 6.86
C THR A 127 -14.58 -1.50 8.08
N ARG A 128 -13.58 -1.45 8.96
CA ARG A 128 -13.64 -0.64 10.18
C ARG A 128 -12.26 -0.13 10.54
N MET A 129 -12.19 1.16 10.85
CA MET A 129 -10.99 1.78 11.40
C MET A 129 -11.21 2.09 12.88
N ILE A 130 -10.24 1.72 13.70
CA ILE A 130 -10.17 2.12 15.09
C ILE A 130 -8.96 3.04 15.22
N LEU A 131 -9.22 4.31 15.50
CA LEU A 131 -8.20 5.34 15.57
C LEU A 131 -7.95 5.72 17.02
N ALA A 132 -6.70 5.61 17.47
CA ALA A 132 -6.25 6.10 18.77
C ALA A 132 -5.59 7.46 18.58
N ASP A 133 -6.20 8.51 19.13
CA ASP A 133 -5.70 9.88 19.06
C ASP A 133 -5.65 10.45 20.48
N GLY A 134 -4.47 10.38 21.09
CA GLY A 134 -4.29 10.71 22.50
C GLY A 134 -5.12 9.76 23.39
N GLU A 135 -6.03 10.32 24.21
CA GLU A 135 -6.94 9.53 25.04
C GLU A 135 -8.24 9.17 24.34
N LYS A 136 -8.44 9.67 23.09
CA LYS A 136 -9.66 9.44 22.34
C LYS A 136 -9.53 8.18 21.47
N ILE A 137 -10.62 7.43 21.42
CA ILE A 137 -10.77 6.29 20.50
C ILE A 137 -11.91 6.63 19.56
N ILE A 138 -11.61 6.64 18.29
CA ILE A 138 -12.60 6.93 17.23
C ILE A 138 -12.77 5.66 16.39
N VAL A 139 -14.02 5.24 16.22
CA VAL A 139 -14.37 4.08 15.40
C VAL A 139 -15.13 4.59 14.17
N LYS A 140 -14.67 4.19 13.00
CA LYS A 140 -15.34 4.53 11.74
C LYS A 140 -15.55 3.28 10.91
N ASP A 141 -16.79 3.02 10.53
CA ASP A 141 -17.16 1.95 9.61
C ASP A 141 -17.23 2.49 8.18
N ARG A 142 -16.85 1.63 7.23
CA ARG A 142 -17.02 1.99 5.82
C ARG A 142 -18.50 2.01 5.49
N ASN A 143 -18.94 3.10 4.81
CA ASN A 143 -20.31 3.21 4.37
C ASN A 143 -20.60 2.09 3.36
N SER A 144 -21.59 1.24 3.69
CA SER A 144 -22.09 0.26 2.75
C SER A 144 -23.06 0.99 1.81
N SER A 145 -22.61 1.24 0.61
CA SER A 145 -23.49 1.77 -0.44
C SER A 145 -23.55 0.79 -1.59
#